data_d886a384f082accbf15fa4fdbaa1e5c5
#
_entry.id   d886a384f082accbf15fa4fdbaa1e5c5
#
_cell.length_a   1.000
_cell.length_b   1.000
_cell.length_c   1.000
_cell.angle_alpha   90.00
_cell.angle_beta   90.00
_cell.angle_gamma   90.00
#
_symmetry.space_group_name_H-M   'P 1'
#
loop_
_entity.id
_entity.type
_entity.pdbx_description
1 polymer ?
#
loop_
_entity_poly.entity_id
_entity_poly.type
_entity_poly.pdbx_seq_one_letter_code
_entity_poly.pdbx_strand_id
1 'polypeptide(L)'
;MGASASIAKVNYEDMQCVCRTATPIQDHKYSNYYTTTRPWLLINTLPPGMQACLIPGTLPIEEEEVAINALIAGSDGKTREIIVYGKNANDDTVYKKYQQLMGLGFKNVRVYPGGMFEWLLLQDIYGAASFPTTSKEMDLLKYKPPSGRQSQRLLMNS
;
A
#
# COMPACT_ATOMS: atom_id res chain seq x y z
N MET A 1 17.83 -17.72 18.10
CA MET A 1 18.64 -17.65 16.93
C MET A 1 18.11 -16.60 15.98
N GLY A 2 18.32 -15.45 16.20
CA GLY A 2 17.77 -14.28 15.73
C GLY A 2 18.19 -13.77 14.37
N ALA A 3 18.16 -14.53 13.33
CA ALA A 3 18.10 -13.90 12.02
C ALA A 3 16.76 -13.22 11.89
N SER A 4 16.70 -11.90 12.12
CA SER A 4 15.55 -11.12 11.75
C SER A 4 15.33 -11.34 10.26
N ALA A 5 14.26 -12.03 9.90
CA ALA A 5 13.88 -12.19 8.50
C ALA A 5 13.77 -10.79 7.90
N SER A 6 14.53 -10.50 6.86
CA SER A 6 14.42 -9.22 6.16
C SER A 6 13.01 -9.09 5.60
N ILE A 7 12.43 -7.90 5.70
CA ILE A 7 11.12 -7.59 5.16
C ILE A 7 11.18 -7.71 3.63
N ALA A 8 10.28 -8.48 3.05
CA ALA A 8 10.17 -8.60 1.60
C ALA A 8 9.65 -7.28 1.02
N LYS A 9 10.35 -6.77 0.02
CA LYS A 9 10.03 -5.47 -0.60
C LYS A 9 9.79 -5.62 -2.08
N VAL A 10 8.92 -4.77 -2.61
CA VAL A 10 8.70 -4.60 -4.05
C VAL A 10 9.07 -3.18 -4.43
N ASN A 11 9.43 -2.98 -5.70
CA ASN A 11 9.74 -1.67 -6.23
C ASN A 11 8.60 -1.11 -7.10
N TYR A 12 8.82 0.07 -7.70
CA TYR A 12 7.80 0.69 -8.54
C TYR A 12 7.47 -0.12 -9.80
N GLU A 13 8.43 -0.89 -10.33
CA GLU A 13 8.19 -1.73 -11.50
C GLU A 13 7.23 -2.88 -11.17
N ASP A 14 7.39 -3.49 -10.00
CA ASP A 14 6.46 -4.50 -9.49
C ASP A 14 5.06 -3.90 -9.33
N MET A 15 4.98 -2.67 -8.82
CA MET A 15 3.70 -1.98 -8.67
C MET A 15 3.06 -1.65 -10.03
N GLN A 16 3.86 -1.33 -11.06
CA GLN A 16 3.34 -1.16 -12.41
C GLN A 16 2.73 -2.46 -12.96
N CYS A 17 3.36 -3.61 -12.67
CA CYS A 17 2.80 -4.90 -13.03
C CYS A 17 1.45 -5.16 -12.35
N VAL A 18 1.35 -4.84 -11.06
CA VAL A 18 0.11 -4.94 -10.29
C VAL A 18 -0.99 -4.10 -10.94
N CYS A 19 -0.68 -2.86 -11.33
CA CYS A 19 -1.65 -1.98 -11.99
C CYS A 19 -2.15 -2.54 -13.33
N ARG A 20 -1.27 -3.16 -14.13
CA ARG A 20 -1.67 -3.73 -15.41
C ARG A 20 -2.60 -4.92 -15.27
N THR A 21 -2.51 -5.65 -14.17
CA THR A 21 -3.37 -6.79 -13.88
C THR A 21 -4.64 -6.40 -13.14
N ALA A 22 -4.74 -5.13 -12.70
CA ALA A 22 -5.93 -4.59 -12.08
C ALA A 22 -6.98 -4.29 -13.15
N THR A 23 -7.85 -5.25 -13.44
CA THR A 23 -8.99 -4.98 -14.31
C THR A 23 -9.94 -3.99 -13.63
N PRO A 24 -10.43 -2.97 -14.36
CA PRO A 24 -11.43 -2.07 -13.81
C PRO A 24 -12.65 -2.86 -13.39
N ILE A 25 -13.01 -2.79 -12.13
CA ILE A 25 -14.21 -3.45 -11.63
C ILE A 25 -15.36 -2.47 -11.81
N GLN A 26 -16.24 -2.78 -12.74
CA GLN A 26 -17.44 -1.99 -12.99
C GLN A 26 -18.59 -2.30 -12.02
N ASP A 27 -18.47 -3.36 -11.21
CA ASP A 27 -19.54 -3.78 -10.32
C ASP A 27 -19.08 -3.87 -8.87
N HIS A 28 -19.47 -2.87 -8.08
CA HIS A 28 -19.25 -2.81 -6.63
C HIS A 28 -20.09 -3.83 -5.83
N LYS A 29 -20.75 -4.77 -6.49
CA LYS A 29 -21.79 -5.60 -5.88
C LYS A 29 -21.28 -6.83 -5.13
N TYR A 30 -19.99 -7.18 -5.24
CA TYR A 30 -19.47 -8.41 -4.63
C TYR A 30 -18.12 -8.15 -3.95
N SER A 31 -18.15 -7.95 -2.65
CA SER A 31 -16.94 -7.79 -1.83
C SER A 31 -15.99 -9.01 -1.92
N ASN A 32 -16.55 -10.18 -2.26
CA ASN A 32 -15.76 -11.39 -2.42
C ASN A 32 -14.94 -11.44 -3.72
N TYR A 33 -15.19 -10.52 -4.64
CA TYR A 33 -14.50 -10.48 -5.92
C TYR A 33 -13.00 -10.20 -5.76
N TYR A 34 -12.63 -9.30 -4.85
CA TYR A 34 -11.23 -8.96 -4.61
C TYR A 34 -10.42 -10.12 -4.08
N THR A 35 -11.04 -11.00 -3.31
CA THR A 35 -10.35 -12.12 -2.68
C THR A 35 -10.21 -13.35 -3.56
N THR A 36 -11.10 -13.52 -4.56
CA THR A 36 -11.17 -14.75 -5.35
C THR A 36 -10.56 -14.64 -6.76
N THR A 37 -10.55 -13.44 -7.35
CA THR A 37 -10.16 -13.28 -8.75
C THR A 37 -8.78 -12.70 -8.99
N ARG A 38 -8.19 -12.01 -8.00
CA ARG A 38 -6.86 -11.43 -8.13
C ARG A 38 -5.82 -12.24 -7.36
N PRO A 39 -4.64 -12.49 -7.97
CA PRO A 39 -3.58 -13.23 -7.27
C PRO A 39 -2.92 -12.45 -6.15
N TRP A 40 -3.20 -11.14 -6.06
CA TRP A 40 -2.62 -10.25 -5.06
C TRP A 40 -3.71 -9.39 -4.41
N LEU A 41 -3.42 -8.91 -3.21
CA LEU A 41 -4.23 -7.95 -2.48
C LEU A 41 -3.38 -6.73 -2.20
N LEU A 42 -3.85 -5.53 -2.55
CA LEU A 42 -3.12 -4.29 -2.36
C LEU A 42 -3.78 -3.48 -1.24
N ILE A 43 -3.02 -3.27 -0.16
CA ILE A 43 -3.50 -2.59 1.05
C ILE A 43 -2.72 -1.29 1.24
N ASN A 44 -3.43 -0.21 1.58
CA ASN A 44 -2.80 1.06 1.91
C ASN A 44 -2.98 1.39 3.38
N THR A 45 -2.03 2.14 3.94
CA THR A 45 -2.07 2.62 5.33
C THR A 45 -2.22 4.13 5.43
N LEU A 46 -2.66 4.78 4.34
CA LEU A 46 -2.89 6.22 4.35
C LEU A 46 -4.02 6.60 5.32
N PRO A 47 -3.99 7.82 5.89
CA PRO A 47 -5.09 8.30 6.71
C PRO A 47 -6.42 8.31 5.95
N PRO A 48 -7.56 8.22 6.66
CA PRO A 48 -8.88 8.23 6.00
C PRO A 48 -9.12 9.43 5.08
N GLY A 49 -8.58 10.60 5.42
CA GLY A 49 -8.70 11.81 4.60
C GLY A 49 -7.87 11.79 3.32
N MET A 50 -7.03 10.78 3.11
CA MET A 50 -6.14 10.65 1.95
C MET A 50 -6.49 9.45 1.06
N GLN A 51 -7.72 8.96 1.12
CA GLN A 51 -8.15 7.77 0.37
C GLN A 51 -8.63 8.08 -1.05
N ALA A 52 -8.74 9.34 -1.43
CA ALA A 52 -9.23 9.73 -2.76
C ALA A 52 -8.24 9.40 -3.88
N CYS A 53 -6.93 9.49 -3.61
CA CYS A 53 -5.89 9.24 -4.60
C CYS A 53 -5.07 8.03 -4.18
N LEU A 54 -5.25 6.91 -4.87
CA LEU A 54 -4.60 5.64 -4.55
C LEU A 54 -4.04 5.00 -5.81
N ILE A 55 -3.14 4.05 -5.64
CA ILE A 55 -2.68 3.19 -6.74
C ILE A 55 -3.86 2.32 -7.17
N PRO A 56 -4.15 2.19 -8.49
CA PRO A 56 -5.29 1.39 -8.94
C PRO A 56 -5.23 -0.05 -8.43
N GLY A 57 -6.38 -0.55 -8.03
CA GLY A 57 -6.48 -1.90 -7.46
C GLY A 57 -6.35 -1.95 -5.95
N THR A 58 -6.10 -0.82 -5.31
CA THR A 58 -6.04 -0.75 -3.84
C THR A 58 -7.39 -1.08 -3.23
N LEU A 59 -7.38 -1.96 -2.25
CA LEU A 59 -8.57 -2.35 -1.50
C LEU A 59 -9.07 -1.14 -0.69
N PRO A 60 -10.37 -0.80 -0.80
CA PRO A 60 -10.93 0.25 0.05
C PRO A 60 -10.76 -0.10 1.53
N ILE A 61 -10.45 0.89 2.37
CA ILE A 61 -10.21 0.64 3.80
C ILE A 61 -11.43 0.06 4.51
N GLU A 62 -12.64 0.38 4.03
CA GLU A 62 -13.89 -0.14 4.58
C GLU A 62 -14.06 -1.64 4.33
N GLU A 63 -13.40 -2.16 3.31
CA GLU A 63 -13.49 -3.57 2.90
C GLU A 63 -12.31 -4.41 3.40
N GLU A 64 -11.29 -3.79 3.96
CA GLU A 64 -10.03 -4.45 4.34
C GLU A 64 -10.26 -5.57 5.35
N GLU A 65 -11.00 -5.29 6.42
CA GLU A 65 -11.27 -6.28 7.48
C GLU A 65 -12.02 -7.50 6.94
N VAL A 66 -13.05 -7.27 6.15
CA VAL A 66 -13.84 -8.34 5.53
C VAL A 66 -12.98 -9.19 4.61
N ALA A 67 -12.15 -8.55 3.78
CA ALA A 67 -11.26 -9.25 2.85
C ALA A 67 -10.22 -10.10 3.60
N ILE A 68 -9.59 -9.56 4.63
CA ILE A 68 -8.59 -10.29 5.43
C ILE A 68 -9.25 -11.48 6.14
N ASN A 69 -10.42 -11.29 6.74
CA ASN A 69 -11.14 -12.37 7.41
C ASN A 69 -11.54 -13.48 6.43
N ALA A 70 -11.94 -13.12 5.21
CA ALA A 70 -12.25 -14.11 4.18
C ALA A 70 -11.02 -14.95 3.79
N LEU A 71 -9.85 -14.32 3.70
CA LEU A 71 -8.60 -15.02 3.42
C LEU A 71 -8.20 -15.96 4.57
N ILE A 72 -8.39 -15.55 5.82
CA ILE A 72 -8.11 -16.39 6.99
C ILE A 72 -9.01 -17.62 7.00
N ALA A 73 -10.29 -17.47 6.63
CA ALA A 73 -11.26 -18.56 6.59
C ALA A 73 -11.01 -19.54 5.44
N GLY A 74 -10.35 -19.10 4.35
CA GLY A 74 -10.06 -19.93 3.20
C GLY A 74 -8.86 -20.84 3.40
N SER A 75 -8.84 -21.99 2.71
CA SER A 75 -7.75 -22.97 2.82
C SER A 75 -6.40 -22.43 2.30
N ASP A 76 -6.44 -21.62 1.22
CA ASP A 76 -5.23 -21.11 0.57
C ASP A 76 -5.02 -19.61 0.77
N GLY A 77 -5.85 -18.97 1.61
CA GLY A 77 -5.82 -17.52 1.79
C GLY A 77 -4.50 -17.00 2.34
N LYS A 78 -3.84 -17.76 3.23
CA LYS A 78 -2.59 -17.35 3.87
C LYS A 78 -1.37 -17.36 2.94
N THR A 79 -1.48 -17.95 1.76
CA THR A 79 -0.42 -17.93 0.75
C THR A 79 -0.63 -16.83 -0.28
N ARG A 80 -1.76 -16.11 -0.22
CA ARG A 80 -2.07 -15.01 -1.11
C ARG A 80 -1.03 -13.91 -0.98
N GLU A 81 -0.57 -13.34 -2.09
CA GLU A 81 0.32 -12.19 -2.06
C GLU A 81 -0.43 -10.96 -1.56
N ILE A 82 0.12 -10.32 -0.53
CA ILE A 82 -0.40 -9.06 0.00
C ILE A 82 0.70 -8.03 -0.11
N ILE A 83 0.41 -6.90 -0.74
CA ILE A 83 1.34 -5.78 -0.87
C ILE A 83 0.79 -4.62 -0.05
N VAL A 84 1.64 -4.05 0.82
CA VAL A 84 1.28 -2.93 1.69
C VAL A 84 2.09 -1.71 1.29
N TYR A 85 1.43 -0.57 1.16
CA TYR A 85 2.11 0.70 0.93
C TYR A 85 1.47 1.81 1.76
N GLY A 86 2.20 2.87 1.95
CA GLY A 86 1.72 4.02 2.73
C GLY A 86 2.08 5.33 2.07
N LYS A 87 2.42 6.30 2.89
CA LYS A 87 2.63 7.67 2.47
C LYS A 87 4.00 7.87 1.80
N ASN A 88 5.06 7.39 2.45
CA ASN A 88 6.45 7.57 2.02
C ASN A 88 7.36 6.53 2.69
N ALA A 89 8.66 6.62 2.44
CA ALA A 89 9.64 5.67 2.95
C ALA A 89 9.81 5.69 4.48
N ASN A 90 9.36 6.75 5.14
CA ASN A 90 9.46 6.89 6.60
C ASN A 90 8.13 6.61 7.32
N ASP A 91 7.17 6.03 6.64
CA ASP A 91 5.85 5.77 7.20
C ASP A 91 5.84 4.47 8.02
N ASP A 92 5.89 4.61 9.34
CA ASP A 92 5.90 3.47 10.27
C ASP A 92 4.61 2.63 10.20
N THR A 93 3.51 3.22 9.77
CA THR A 93 2.22 2.50 9.70
C THR A 93 2.26 1.32 8.73
N VAL A 94 3.10 1.41 7.69
CA VAL A 94 3.31 0.34 6.72
C VAL A 94 3.90 -0.89 7.40
N TYR A 95 4.94 -0.69 8.23
CA TYR A 95 5.61 -1.80 8.91
C TYR A 95 4.77 -2.38 10.04
N LYS A 96 3.96 -1.56 10.70
CA LYS A 96 2.97 -2.03 11.68
C LYS A 96 1.93 -2.93 11.03
N LYS A 97 1.42 -2.53 9.87
CA LYS A 97 0.49 -3.35 9.09
C LYS A 97 1.14 -4.66 8.63
N TYR A 98 2.37 -4.58 8.14
CA TYR A 98 3.15 -5.75 7.75
C TYR A 98 3.26 -6.75 8.90
N GLN A 99 3.66 -6.28 10.09
CA GLN A 99 3.80 -7.11 11.28
C GLN A 99 2.46 -7.72 11.70
N GLN A 100 1.39 -6.95 11.64
CA GLN A 100 0.04 -7.43 11.95
C GLN A 100 -0.35 -8.59 11.03
N LEU A 101 -0.14 -8.44 9.73
CA LEU A 101 -0.49 -9.47 8.75
C LEU A 101 0.37 -10.72 8.93
N MET A 102 1.67 -10.56 9.18
CA MET A 102 2.56 -11.68 9.47
C MET A 102 2.12 -12.42 10.74
N GLY A 103 1.71 -11.68 11.77
CA GLY A 103 1.18 -12.24 13.01
C GLY A 103 -0.11 -13.02 12.83
N LEU A 104 -0.92 -12.67 11.84
CA LEU A 104 -2.13 -13.42 11.48
C LEU A 104 -1.84 -14.70 10.68
N GLY A 105 -0.58 -14.94 10.32
CA GLY A 105 -0.17 -16.15 9.64
C GLY A 105 -0.02 -16.04 8.12
N PHE A 106 -0.17 -14.84 7.55
CA PHE A 106 0.06 -14.64 6.12
C PHE A 106 1.55 -14.82 5.81
N LYS A 107 1.86 -15.57 4.76
CA LYS A 107 3.23 -15.97 4.44
C LYS A 107 3.86 -15.17 3.30
N ASN A 108 3.06 -14.44 2.53
CA ASN A 108 3.51 -13.75 1.34
C ASN A 108 3.12 -12.27 1.40
N VAL A 109 3.61 -11.58 2.44
CA VAL A 109 3.38 -10.16 2.64
C VAL A 109 4.61 -9.39 2.18
N ARG A 110 4.40 -8.37 1.36
CA ARG A 110 5.44 -7.51 0.81
C ARG A 110 5.13 -6.06 1.05
N VAL A 111 6.16 -5.23 1.08
CA VAL A 111 6.04 -3.79 1.29
C VAL A 111 6.55 -3.04 0.06
N TYR A 112 5.78 -2.03 -0.39
CA TYR A 112 6.26 -1.04 -1.34
C TYR A 112 6.76 0.18 -0.56
N PRO A 113 8.07 0.30 -0.29
CA PRO A 113 8.59 1.32 0.62
C PRO A 113 8.43 2.75 0.11
N GLY A 114 8.50 2.95 -1.21
CA GLY A 114 8.40 4.29 -1.77
C GLY A 114 7.07 4.97 -1.48
N GLY A 115 5.99 4.20 -1.44
CA GLY A 115 4.65 4.69 -1.13
C GLY A 115 4.12 5.68 -2.16
N MET A 116 3.10 6.43 -1.75
CA MET A 116 2.46 7.40 -2.66
C MET A 116 3.40 8.55 -3.04
N PHE A 117 4.32 8.94 -2.18
CA PHE A 117 5.26 10.02 -2.49
C PHE A 117 6.12 9.67 -3.71
N GLU A 118 6.76 8.49 -3.70
CA GLU A 118 7.54 8.02 -4.85
C GLU A 118 6.66 7.85 -6.08
N TRP A 119 5.51 7.23 -5.93
CA TRP A 119 4.60 6.97 -7.04
C TRP A 119 4.15 8.25 -7.75
N LEU A 120 3.77 9.27 -6.97
CA LEU A 120 3.34 10.56 -7.52
C LEU A 120 4.49 11.36 -8.13
N LEU A 121 5.70 11.27 -7.56
CA LEU A 121 6.88 11.88 -8.19
C LEU A 121 7.18 11.25 -9.55
N LEU A 122 7.09 9.93 -9.63
CA LEU A 122 7.28 9.21 -10.89
C LEU A 122 6.17 9.54 -11.90
N GLN A 123 4.93 9.69 -11.42
CA GLN A 123 3.82 10.14 -12.26
C GLN A 123 4.08 11.53 -12.83
N ASP A 124 4.59 12.45 -12.03
CA ASP A 124 4.89 13.81 -12.45
C ASP A 124 5.97 13.84 -13.54
N ILE A 125 6.97 12.97 -13.45
CA ILE A 125 8.09 12.91 -14.40
C ILE A 125 7.72 12.11 -15.65
N TYR A 126 7.10 10.96 -15.51
CA TYR A 126 6.91 9.98 -16.57
C TYR A 126 5.46 9.87 -17.07
N GLY A 127 4.51 10.49 -16.38
CA GLY A 127 3.11 10.54 -16.78
C GLY A 127 2.20 9.53 -16.13
N ALA A 128 0.90 9.84 -16.13
CA ALA A 128 -0.13 9.01 -15.51
C ALA A 128 -0.40 7.70 -16.26
N ALA A 129 0.00 7.60 -17.52
CA ALA A 129 -0.13 6.34 -18.26
C ALA A 129 0.78 5.26 -17.69
N SER A 130 1.99 5.63 -17.25
CA SER A 130 2.97 4.71 -16.65
C SER A 130 2.79 4.56 -15.15
N PHE A 131 2.28 5.58 -14.47
CA PHE A 131 2.07 5.60 -13.03
C PHE A 131 0.65 6.10 -12.72
N PRO A 132 -0.38 5.28 -13.00
CA PRO A 132 -1.77 5.71 -12.84
C PRO A 132 -2.16 5.84 -11.36
N THR A 133 -3.17 6.66 -11.10
CA THR A 133 -3.82 6.80 -9.79
C THR A 133 -5.33 6.87 -9.99
N THR A 134 -6.07 6.60 -8.92
CA THR A 134 -7.54 6.60 -8.95
C THR A 134 -8.13 7.99 -9.12
N SER A 135 -7.37 9.03 -8.73
CA SER A 135 -7.73 10.42 -8.99
C SER A 135 -6.46 11.24 -9.13
N LYS A 136 -6.59 12.49 -9.59
CA LYS A 136 -5.44 13.38 -9.76
C LYS A 136 -5.16 14.12 -8.46
N GLU A 137 -3.89 14.08 -8.00
CA GLU A 137 -3.42 14.83 -6.85
C GLU A 137 -2.30 15.77 -7.29
N MET A 138 -2.51 17.05 -7.11
CA MET A 138 -1.55 18.07 -7.51
C MET A 138 -0.53 18.38 -6.43
N ASP A 139 -0.88 18.21 -5.15
CA ASP A 139 0.01 18.50 -4.04
C ASP A 139 0.81 17.26 -3.62
N LEU A 140 1.92 17.03 -4.31
CA LEU A 140 2.82 15.92 -4.00
C LEU A 140 3.44 16.04 -2.62
N LEU A 141 3.66 17.26 -2.16
CA LEU A 141 4.39 17.53 -0.92
C LEU A 141 3.62 17.12 0.33
N LYS A 142 2.31 16.93 0.24
CA LYS A 142 1.55 16.42 1.38
C LYS A 142 1.90 14.97 1.75
N TYR A 143 2.59 14.27 0.84
CA TYR A 143 3.05 12.89 1.06
C TYR A 143 4.52 12.83 1.49
N LYS A 144 5.23 13.95 1.53
CA LYS A 144 6.66 13.97 1.85
C LYS A 144 6.94 13.49 3.28
N PRO A 145 8.13 12.89 3.53
CA PRO A 145 8.51 12.57 4.90
C PRO A 145 8.78 13.85 5.71
N PRO A 146 8.65 13.78 7.04
CA PRO A 146 8.90 14.94 7.89
C PRO A 146 10.37 15.34 7.87
N SER A 147 10.65 16.64 8.07
CA SER A 147 12.01 17.16 8.13
C SER A 147 12.63 16.92 9.51
N GLY A 148 13.72 16.14 9.56
CA GLY A 148 14.45 15.91 10.81
C GLY A 148 15.14 17.17 11.32
N ARG A 149 15.61 18.01 10.43
CA ARG A 149 16.25 19.30 10.81
C ARG A 149 15.28 20.30 11.41
N GLN A 150 14.05 20.33 10.89
CA GLN A 150 13.00 21.20 11.40
C GLN A 150 12.62 20.84 12.82
N SER A 151 12.54 19.55 13.12
CA SER A 151 12.29 19.07 14.47
C SER A 151 13.40 19.47 15.45
N GLN A 152 14.67 19.41 15.02
CA GLN A 152 15.81 19.87 15.83
C GLN A 152 15.77 21.36 16.09
N ARG A 153 15.39 22.18 15.10
CA ARG A 153 15.25 23.63 15.28
C ARG A 153 14.21 23.97 16.33
N LEU A 154 13.07 23.30 16.31
CA LEU A 154 12.02 23.53 17.31
C LEU A 154 12.47 23.16 18.71
N LEU A 155 13.28 22.12 18.87
CA LEU A 155 13.83 21.71 20.16
C LEU A 155 14.91 22.69 20.66
N MET A 156 15.69 23.27 19.76
CA MET A 156 16.78 24.23 20.12
C MET A 156 16.25 25.61 20.43
N ASN A 157 15.06 25.99 20.01
CA ASN A 157 14.45 27.29 20.21
C ASN A 157 13.45 27.32 21.37
N SER A 158 13.33 26.24 22.12
CA SER A 158 12.42 26.15 23.27
C SER A 158 13.16 26.42 24.60
#